data_743dba5892ea612916b5d3175bd5a202
#
_entry.id   743dba5892ea612916b5d3175bd5a202
#
_cell.length_a   1.000
_cell.length_b   1.000
_cell.length_c   1.000
_cell.angle_alpha   90.00
_cell.angle_beta   90.00
_cell.angle_gamma   90.00
#
_symmetry.space_group_name_H-M   'P 1'
#
loop_
_entity.id
_entity.type
_entity.pdbx_description
1 polymer ?
#
loop_
_entity_poly.entity_id
_entity_poly.type
_entity_poly.pdbx_seq_one_letter_code
_entity_poly.pdbx_strand_id
1 'polypeptide(L)'
;MAQVGDQLLGEHPTEQKLELTLDPGERLTEAVQQDNEDVPQSPEGGWGWVCVTARAVMMGIVFGIMYGFGVVYVELVDVFETSRTEAAWVGSVATGALHFTGTGLGLAMVPAVVAVSSYFRKRRGFALSLSSVGAGVGTMCFPQLFRVLIEAYGWRGLMLVLSGVALNLVVCGALFRMPAQLKKNLESKEHVQEAGFGSRFTRLFKDFFTVIHNVSFTVILATITTTYLVYIVPFVHLPDLARLTGVTKGNASFLVSIMGIAGIAGRLVFGFVSTFDCVSILSCHACMLLVCGVATLLCTLIKTYTLFAVYATVHGAFIGSYTGFIAVVITEIVGLHQTANALGMLTFLGGIFIMLASPLAGFLYDTTGSYLTSFYFTGVVFLICGLVYVGLILHRTRQRIYQQDSTHIAD
;
A
#
# COMPACT_ATOMS: atom_id res chain seq x y z
N MET A 1 7.17 55.28 -52.51
CA MET A 1 7.77 54.36 -51.52
C MET A 1 7.01 54.53 -50.21
N ALA A 2 5.86 53.97 -50.15
CA ALA A 2 5.03 53.88 -48.95
C ALA A 2 4.10 52.72 -49.18
N GLN A 3 4.38 51.56 -48.60
CA GLN A 3 3.52 50.41 -48.47
C GLN A 3 4.37 49.15 -48.13
N VAL A 4 4.89 49.08 -46.94
CA VAL A 4 5.26 47.83 -46.25
C VAL A 4 5.38 48.18 -44.78
N GLY A 5 4.35 48.02 -43.99
CA GLY A 5 4.38 48.34 -42.57
C GLY A 5 3.09 48.17 -41.80
N ASP A 6 2.19 47.27 -42.30
CA ASP A 6 0.91 47.06 -41.60
C ASP A 6 0.45 45.61 -41.65
N GLN A 7 1.30 44.72 -41.12
CA GLN A 7 0.92 43.29 -40.95
C GLN A 7 1.63 42.59 -39.78
N LEU A 8 1.72 43.21 -38.60
CA LEU A 8 2.22 42.56 -37.38
C LEU A 8 1.60 43.15 -36.08
N LEU A 9 0.32 43.48 -36.09
CA LEU A 9 -0.43 43.79 -34.86
C LEU A 9 -1.87 43.25 -34.97
N GLY A 10 -2.01 41.99 -34.86
CA GLY A 10 -3.31 41.36 -34.78
C GLY A 10 -3.21 40.11 -33.93
N GLU A 11 -3.26 40.26 -32.60
CA GLU A 11 -3.70 39.19 -31.71
C GLU A 11 -4.00 39.74 -30.31
N HIS A 12 -5.30 39.72 -29.97
CA HIS A 12 -5.96 39.61 -28.69
C HIS A 12 -5.63 40.56 -27.53
N PRO A 13 -6.21 41.78 -27.51
CA PRO A 13 -6.29 42.60 -26.29
C PRO A 13 -7.46 42.20 -25.37
N THR A 14 -8.29 41.22 -25.75
CA THR A 14 -9.54 40.87 -25.01
C THR A 14 -9.32 39.88 -23.87
N GLU A 15 -8.39 38.92 -23.99
CA GLU A 15 -8.15 37.95 -22.93
C GLU A 15 -7.37 38.55 -21.74
N GLN A 16 -6.39 39.38 -22.00
CA GLN A 16 -5.58 40.04 -20.95
C GLN A 16 -6.37 41.06 -20.11
N LYS A 17 -7.46 41.63 -20.66
CA LYS A 17 -8.36 42.53 -19.91
C LYS A 17 -9.39 41.78 -19.06
N LEU A 18 -9.75 40.57 -19.44
CA LEU A 18 -10.68 39.73 -18.67
C LEU A 18 -10.00 39.14 -17.42
N GLU A 19 -8.70 38.79 -17.51
CA GLU A 19 -7.94 38.25 -16.36
C GLU A 19 -7.73 39.26 -15.21
N LEU A 20 -7.83 40.57 -15.49
CA LEU A 20 -7.62 41.65 -14.49
C LEU A 20 -8.87 42.00 -13.70
N THR A 21 -10.07 41.53 -14.09
CA THR A 21 -11.35 41.94 -13.52
C THR A 21 -12.02 40.88 -12.62
N LEU A 22 -11.48 39.63 -12.57
CA LEU A 22 -12.04 38.57 -11.75
C LEU A 22 -11.46 38.59 -10.33
N ASP A 23 -12.32 38.37 -9.32
CA ASP A 23 -11.95 38.22 -7.93
C ASP A 23 -10.97 37.03 -7.76
N PRO A 24 -9.98 37.11 -6.85
CA PRO A 24 -9.06 36.01 -6.58
C PRO A 24 -9.74 34.65 -6.33
N GLY A 25 -10.96 34.64 -5.78
CA GLY A 25 -11.78 33.44 -5.58
C GLY A 25 -12.34 32.88 -6.89
N GLU A 26 -12.75 33.73 -7.82
CA GLU A 26 -13.25 33.32 -9.15
C GLU A 26 -12.11 32.82 -10.04
N ARG A 27 -10.94 33.43 -9.99
CA ARG A 27 -9.73 32.95 -10.69
C ARG A 27 -9.32 31.56 -10.24
N LEU A 28 -9.40 31.26 -8.94
CA LEU A 28 -9.12 29.92 -8.42
C LEU A 28 -10.18 28.92 -8.89
N THR A 29 -11.42 29.33 -8.97
CA THR A 29 -12.52 28.45 -9.42
C THR A 29 -12.45 28.20 -10.92
N GLU A 30 -12.14 29.21 -11.73
CA GLU A 30 -11.94 29.07 -13.17
C GLU A 30 -10.67 28.27 -13.50
N ALA A 31 -9.56 28.51 -12.81
CA ALA A 31 -8.33 27.72 -12.97
C ALA A 31 -8.55 26.26 -12.58
N VAL A 32 -9.33 25.99 -11.53
CA VAL A 32 -9.71 24.62 -11.12
C VAL A 32 -10.71 24.00 -12.11
N GLN A 33 -11.59 24.78 -12.72
CA GLN A 33 -12.50 24.32 -13.78
C GLN A 33 -11.76 24.06 -15.10
N GLN A 34 -10.86 24.95 -15.51
CA GLN A 34 -10.03 24.80 -16.69
C GLN A 34 -9.06 23.61 -16.59
N ASP A 35 -8.45 23.38 -15.40
CA ASP A 35 -7.66 22.19 -15.11
C ASP A 35 -8.51 20.88 -15.14
N ASN A 36 -9.82 20.98 -14.89
CA ASN A 36 -10.76 19.86 -14.99
C ASN A 36 -11.25 19.57 -16.42
N GLU A 37 -11.30 20.56 -17.30
CA GLU A 37 -11.72 20.42 -18.71
C GLU A 37 -10.59 19.90 -19.60
N ASP A 38 -9.32 20.24 -19.31
CA ASP A 38 -8.15 19.79 -20.08
C ASP A 38 -7.65 18.38 -19.71
N VAL A 39 -8.28 17.68 -18.74
CA VAL A 39 -7.91 16.29 -18.41
C VAL A 39 -8.53 15.34 -19.42
N PRO A 40 -7.73 14.60 -20.23
CA PRO A 40 -8.24 13.65 -21.20
C PRO A 40 -9.26 12.70 -20.58
N GLN A 41 -10.40 12.52 -21.24
CA GLN A 41 -11.44 11.59 -20.76
C GLN A 41 -10.83 10.20 -20.63
N SER A 42 -10.82 9.64 -19.41
CA SER A 42 -10.38 8.27 -19.18
C SER A 42 -11.36 7.31 -19.86
N PRO A 43 -10.87 6.24 -20.52
CA PRO A 43 -11.71 5.33 -21.32
C PRO A 43 -12.79 4.60 -20.50
N GLU A 44 -12.72 4.60 -19.15
CA GLU A 44 -13.61 3.91 -18.20
C GLU A 44 -13.85 2.43 -18.53
N GLY A 45 -12.86 1.77 -19.17
CA GLY A 45 -12.98 0.36 -19.56
C GLY A 45 -11.92 -0.11 -20.54
N GLY A 46 -12.28 -1.04 -21.42
CA GLY A 46 -11.39 -1.61 -22.43
C GLY A 46 -10.14 -2.27 -21.86
N TRP A 47 -8.96 -1.86 -22.33
CA TRP A 47 -7.67 -2.39 -21.83
C TRP A 47 -7.44 -2.15 -20.35
N GLY A 48 -8.15 -1.21 -19.72
CA GLY A 48 -8.13 -0.97 -18.30
C GLY A 48 -8.45 -2.21 -17.46
N TRP A 49 -9.38 -3.05 -17.90
CA TRP A 49 -9.70 -4.32 -17.22
C TRP A 49 -8.57 -5.35 -17.32
N VAL A 50 -7.81 -5.35 -18.43
CA VAL A 50 -6.59 -6.16 -18.56
C VAL A 50 -5.54 -5.71 -17.54
N CYS A 51 -5.35 -4.39 -17.37
CA CYS A 51 -4.46 -3.83 -16.35
C CYS A 51 -4.92 -4.20 -14.93
N VAL A 52 -6.22 -4.18 -14.64
CA VAL A 52 -6.79 -4.62 -13.34
C VAL A 52 -6.46 -6.09 -13.08
N THR A 53 -6.68 -6.96 -14.05
CA THR A 53 -6.40 -8.40 -13.95
C THR A 53 -4.90 -8.67 -13.80
N ALA A 54 -4.06 -8.04 -14.63
CA ALA A 54 -2.60 -8.16 -14.53
C ALA A 54 -2.08 -7.72 -13.15
N ARG A 55 -2.62 -6.62 -12.61
CA ARG A 55 -2.28 -6.15 -11.26
C ARG A 55 -2.77 -7.13 -10.19
N ALA A 56 -3.96 -7.72 -10.34
CA ALA A 56 -4.46 -8.71 -9.39
C ALA A 56 -3.56 -9.95 -9.36
N VAL A 57 -3.15 -10.48 -10.53
CA VAL A 57 -2.22 -11.61 -10.64
C VAL A 57 -0.88 -11.27 -10.01
N MET A 58 -0.31 -10.11 -10.33
CA MET A 58 0.94 -9.62 -9.76
C MET A 58 0.88 -9.52 -8.23
N MET A 59 -0.20 -8.93 -7.69
CA MET A 59 -0.45 -8.85 -6.24
C MET A 59 -0.56 -10.25 -5.63
N GLY A 60 -1.23 -11.19 -6.30
CA GLY A 60 -1.37 -12.57 -5.87
C GLY A 60 -0.03 -13.28 -5.72
N ILE A 61 0.84 -13.16 -6.72
CA ILE A 61 2.17 -13.76 -6.70
C ILE A 61 3.04 -13.13 -5.60
N VAL A 62 3.15 -11.80 -5.57
CA VAL A 62 4.03 -11.08 -4.64
C VAL A 62 3.61 -11.32 -3.19
N PHE A 63 2.35 -11.06 -2.85
CA PHE A 63 1.86 -11.22 -1.47
C PHE A 63 1.68 -12.68 -1.08
N GLY A 64 1.38 -13.57 -2.04
CA GLY A 64 1.34 -15.01 -1.81
C GLY A 64 2.70 -15.56 -1.40
N ILE A 65 3.78 -15.17 -2.09
CA ILE A 65 5.15 -15.55 -1.73
C ILE A 65 5.52 -14.95 -0.37
N MET A 66 5.25 -13.67 -0.18
CA MET A 66 5.63 -12.94 1.04
C MET A 66 4.95 -13.50 2.30
N TYR A 67 3.64 -13.71 2.26
CA TYR A 67 2.90 -14.21 3.43
C TYR A 67 2.94 -15.73 3.58
N GLY A 68 3.11 -16.46 2.47
CA GLY A 68 3.34 -17.90 2.49
C GLY A 68 4.69 -18.28 3.09
N PHE A 69 5.64 -17.33 3.20
CA PHE A 69 6.96 -17.59 3.76
C PHE A 69 6.92 -18.18 5.18
N GLY A 70 5.89 -17.93 5.97
CA GLY A 70 5.71 -18.57 7.28
C GLY A 70 5.75 -20.10 7.25
N VAL A 71 5.30 -20.73 6.15
CA VAL A 71 5.41 -22.19 5.96
C VAL A 71 6.85 -22.60 5.66
N VAL A 72 7.54 -21.85 4.82
CA VAL A 72 8.98 -22.07 4.50
C VAL A 72 9.84 -21.83 5.73
N TYR A 73 9.56 -20.79 6.50
CA TYR A 73 10.24 -20.44 7.73
C TYR A 73 10.30 -21.62 8.71
N VAL A 74 9.14 -22.25 8.94
CA VAL A 74 9.04 -23.42 9.82
C VAL A 74 9.90 -24.57 9.31
N GLU A 75 9.91 -24.82 8.01
CA GLU A 75 10.72 -25.86 7.39
C GLU A 75 12.22 -25.58 7.50
N LEU A 76 12.64 -24.30 7.32
CA LEU A 76 14.04 -23.90 7.46
C LEU A 76 14.54 -24.09 8.90
N VAL A 77 13.74 -23.74 9.89
CA VAL A 77 14.10 -23.99 11.31
C VAL A 77 14.28 -25.47 11.58
N ASP A 78 13.36 -26.33 11.07
CA ASP A 78 13.41 -27.77 11.28
C ASP A 78 14.62 -28.44 10.55
N VAL A 79 14.90 -28.04 9.29
CA VAL A 79 15.93 -28.67 8.44
C VAL A 79 17.34 -28.25 8.82
N PHE A 80 17.53 -26.95 9.16
CA PHE A 80 18.84 -26.40 9.44
C PHE A 80 19.17 -26.35 10.94
N GLU A 81 18.23 -26.71 11.81
CA GLU A 81 18.38 -26.61 13.28
C GLU A 81 18.89 -25.24 13.74
N THR A 82 18.49 -24.17 13.00
CA THR A 82 18.98 -22.81 13.23
C THR A 82 18.08 -22.06 14.22
N SER A 83 18.61 -20.94 14.73
CA SER A 83 17.80 -20.02 15.52
C SER A 83 16.63 -19.43 14.70
N ARG A 84 15.58 -19.02 15.40
CA ARG A 84 14.42 -18.39 14.76
C ARG A 84 14.77 -17.06 14.12
N THR A 85 15.72 -16.34 14.69
CA THR A 85 16.27 -15.11 14.12
C THR A 85 16.93 -15.37 12.75
N GLU A 86 17.82 -16.38 12.67
CA GLU A 86 18.54 -16.72 11.44
C GLU A 86 17.59 -17.14 10.32
N ALA A 87 16.64 -18.04 10.60
CA ALA A 87 15.63 -18.45 9.63
C ALA A 87 14.76 -17.26 9.17
N ALA A 88 14.44 -16.33 10.06
CA ALA A 88 13.66 -15.14 9.74
C ALA A 88 14.38 -14.18 8.80
N TRP A 89 15.71 -14.06 8.90
CA TRP A 89 16.50 -13.22 7.99
C TRP A 89 16.38 -13.64 6.53
N VAL A 90 16.25 -14.93 6.23
CA VAL A 90 16.10 -15.42 4.85
C VAL A 90 14.90 -14.78 4.15
N GLY A 91 13.72 -14.83 4.78
CA GLY A 91 12.51 -14.22 4.22
C GLY A 91 12.52 -12.70 4.27
N SER A 92 13.14 -12.15 5.31
CA SER A 92 13.23 -10.71 5.50
C SER A 92 14.13 -10.03 4.48
N VAL A 93 15.26 -10.62 4.14
CA VAL A 93 16.13 -10.13 3.07
C VAL A 93 15.42 -10.21 1.72
N ALA A 94 14.70 -11.30 1.44
CA ALA A 94 13.91 -11.42 0.21
C ALA A 94 12.79 -10.36 0.15
N THR A 95 12.05 -10.17 1.25
CA THR A 95 10.99 -9.17 1.35
C THR A 95 11.56 -7.74 1.31
N GLY A 96 12.65 -7.49 2.01
CA GLY A 96 13.36 -6.21 1.99
C GLY A 96 13.91 -5.90 0.60
N ALA A 97 14.53 -6.85 -0.08
CA ALA A 97 14.99 -6.67 -1.45
C ALA A 97 13.85 -6.30 -2.40
N LEU A 98 12.66 -6.88 -2.26
CA LEU A 98 11.47 -6.48 -3.02
C LEU A 98 11.06 -5.02 -2.76
N HIS A 99 11.25 -4.50 -1.55
CA HIS A 99 10.91 -3.11 -1.20
C HIS A 99 12.06 -2.14 -1.46
N PHE A 100 13.32 -2.53 -1.11
CA PHE A 100 14.53 -1.71 -1.29
C PHE A 100 14.92 -1.48 -2.74
N THR A 101 14.75 -2.50 -3.54
CA THR A 101 14.80 -2.27 -4.96
C THR A 101 13.58 -1.40 -5.32
N GLY A 102 13.39 -0.25 -4.70
CA GLY A 102 12.37 0.77 -5.08
C GLY A 102 12.15 0.77 -6.58
N THR A 103 13.10 0.14 -7.25
CA THR A 103 13.05 -0.39 -8.60
C THR A 103 12.20 -1.67 -8.73
N GLY A 104 12.16 -2.64 -7.83
CA GLY A 104 11.37 -3.88 -8.02
C GLY A 104 9.88 -3.70 -7.76
N LEU A 105 9.48 -3.46 -6.51
CA LEU A 105 8.08 -3.19 -6.17
C LEU A 105 7.63 -1.80 -6.64
N GLY A 106 8.48 -0.77 -6.55
CA GLY A 106 8.18 0.55 -7.06
C GLY A 106 8.02 0.53 -8.58
N LEU A 107 8.94 -0.11 -9.34
CA LEU A 107 8.82 -0.28 -10.79
C LEU A 107 7.66 -1.19 -11.22
N ALA A 108 7.22 -2.12 -10.37
CA ALA A 108 6.08 -2.97 -10.68
C ALA A 108 4.75 -2.41 -10.14
N MET A 109 4.70 -1.97 -8.88
CA MET A 109 3.47 -1.55 -8.22
C MET A 109 3.03 -0.13 -8.58
N VAL A 110 3.96 0.83 -8.66
CA VAL A 110 3.61 2.22 -8.99
C VAL A 110 3.09 2.32 -10.42
N PRO A 111 3.75 1.79 -11.46
CA PRO A 111 3.20 1.75 -12.80
C PRO A 111 1.87 1.02 -12.90
N ALA A 112 1.69 -0.08 -12.15
CA ALA A 112 0.43 -0.82 -12.13
C ALA A 112 -0.72 0.01 -11.54
N VAL A 113 -0.48 0.76 -10.45
CA VAL A 113 -1.46 1.70 -9.86
C VAL A 113 -1.73 2.84 -10.84
N VAL A 114 -0.69 3.42 -11.44
CA VAL A 114 -0.82 4.51 -12.41
C VAL A 114 -1.58 4.04 -13.65
N ALA A 115 -1.23 2.87 -14.21
CA ALA A 115 -1.92 2.29 -15.36
C ALA A 115 -3.41 2.09 -15.07
N VAL A 116 -3.79 1.43 -13.98
CA VAL A 116 -5.21 1.26 -13.61
C VAL A 116 -5.88 2.62 -13.41
N SER A 117 -5.23 3.54 -12.70
CA SER A 117 -5.78 4.87 -12.42
C SER A 117 -5.97 5.74 -13.66
N SER A 118 -5.18 5.52 -14.73
CA SER A 118 -5.30 6.25 -15.98
C SER A 118 -6.47 5.80 -16.85
N TYR A 119 -6.92 4.56 -16.70
CA TYR A 119 -8.10 4.03 -17.41
C TYR A 119 -9.42 4.32 -16.70
N PHE A 120 -9.41 4.50 -15.36
CA PHE A 120 -10.62 4.67 -14.56
C PHE A 120 -10.58 5.97 -13.77
N ARG A 121 -11.52 6.89 -14.02
CA ARG A 121 -11.71 8.12 -13.25
C ARG A 121 -12.87 7.97 -12.27
N LYS A 122 -14.07 7.66 -12.78
CA LYS A 122 -15.28 7.49 -11.96
C LYS A 122 -15.22 6.23 -11.09
N ARG A 123 -14.70 5.13 -11.65
CA ARG A 123 -14.64 3.81 -10.98
C ARG A 123 -13.23 3.46 -10.45
N ARG A 124 -12.37 4.46 -10.25
CA ARG A 124 -10.96 4.29 -9.85
C ARG A 124 -10.81 3.49 -8.54
N GLY A 125 -11.57 3.86 -7.50
CA GLY A 125 -11.55 3.17 -6.21
C GLY A 125 -11.95 1.70 -6.35
N PHE A 126 -13.02 1.41 -7.09
CA PHE A 126 -13.47 0.04 -7.36
C PHE A 126 -12.41 -0.77 -8.11
N ALA A 127 -11.83 -0.23 -9.19
CA ALA A 127 -10.83 -0.92 -10.00
C ALA A 127 -9.56 -1.23 -9.19
N LEU A 128 -9.08 -0.29 -8.37
CA LEU A 128 -7.93 -0.48 -7.49
C LEU A 128 -8.24 -1.50 -6.37
N SER A 129 -9.42 -1.44 -5.76
CA SER A 129 -9.85 -2.41 -4.74
C SER A 129 -9.98 -3.81 -5.33
N LEU A 130 -10.62 -3.96 -6.49
CA LEU A 130 -10.77 -5.24 -7.18
C LEU A 130 -9.42 -5.85 -7.51
N SER A 131 -8.48 -5.06 -8.04
CA SER A 131 -7.12 -5.54 -8.33
C SER A 131 -6.35 -5.95 -7.07
N SER A 132 -6.64 -5.36 -5.90
CA SER A 132 -5.99 -5.72 -4.63
C SER A 132 -6.52 -7.03 -4.02
N VAL A 133 -7.67 -7.54 -4.47
CA VAL A 133 -8.19 -8.86 -4.09
C VAL A 133 -7.19 -9.96 -4.42
N GLY A 134 -6.39 -9.79 -5.49
CA GLY A 134 -5.31 -10.71 -5.85
C GLY A 134 -4.37 -11.02 -4.69
N ALA A 135 -4.03 -10.05 -3.86
CA ALA A 135 -3.19 -10.28 -2.67
C ALA A 135 -3.82 -11.28 -1.68
N GLY A 136 -5.14 -11.18 -1.46
CA GLY A 136 -5.86 -12.13 -0.61
C GLY A 136 -5.90 -13.54 -1.22
N VAL A 137 -6.13 -13.64 -2.54
CA VAL A 137 -6.09 -14.91 -3.26
C VAL A 137 -4.71 -15.56 -3.15
N GLY A 138 -3.63 -14.79 -3.34
CA GLY A 138 -2.27 -15.27 -3.14
C GLY A 138 -2.05 -15.78 -1.71
N THR A 139 -2.39 -14.98 -0.71
CA THR A 139 -2.27 -15.36 0.71
C THR A 139 -3.07 -16.63 1.04
N MET A 140 -4.21 -16.86 0.38
CA MET A 140 -5.03 -18.07 0.55
C MET A 140 -4.35 -19.30 -0.06
N CYS A 141 -3.85 -19.19 -1.30
CA CYS A 141 -3.43 -20.36 -2.08
C CYS A 141 -1.96 -20.76 -1.83
N PHE A 142 -1.06 -19.79 -1.71
CA PHE A 142 0.38 -20.07 -1.66
C PHE A 142 0.84 -20.89 -0.43
N PRO A 143 0.34 -20.65 0.80
CA PRO A 143 0.76 -21.47 1.95
C PRO A 143 0.48 -22.97 1.74
N GLN A 144 -0.66 -23.31 1.14
CA GLN A 144 -1.01 -24.70 0.84
C GLN A 144 -0.17 -25.26 -0.30
N LEU A 145 0.04 -24.44 -1.35
CA LEU A 145 0.94 -24.80 -2.44
C LEU A 145 2.35 -25.07 -1.94
N PHE A 146 2.88 -24.21 -1.04
CA PHE A 146 4.21 -24.37 -0.46
C PHE A 146 4.32 -25.67 0.33
N ARG A 147 3.31 -25.98 1.16
CA ARG A 147 3.28 -27.22 1.90
C ARG A 147 3.37 -28.45 0.98
N VAL A 148 2.53 -28.50 -0.07
CA VAL A 148 2.52 -29.61 -1.02
C VAL A 148 3.85 -29.72 -1.77
N LEU A 149 4.43 -28.60 -2.19
CA LEU A 149 5.70 -28.59 -2.90
C LEU A 149 6.87 -28.98 -1.99
N ILE A 150 6.87 -28.57 -0.72
CA ILE A 150 7.88 -28.99 0.26
C ILE A 150 7.77 -30.51 0.52
N GLU A 151 6.56 -31.04 0.72
CA GLU A 151 6.34 -32.46 0.91
C GLU A 151 6.79 -33.30 -0.30
N ALA A 152 6.58 -32.80 -1.54
CA ALA A 152 6.91 -33.51 -2.77
C ALA A 152 8.38 -33.35 -3.23
N TYR A 153 8.96 -32.15 -3.11
CA TYR A 153 10.24 -31.79 -3.73
C TYR A 153 11.25 -31.18 -2.74
N GLY A 154 10.89 -31.07 -1.46
CA GLY A 154 11.67 -30.36 -0.45
C GLY A 154 11.76 -28.85 -0.70
N TRP A 155 12.41 -28.13 0.19
CA TRP A 155 12.54 -26.66 0.11
C TRP A 155 13.29 -26.19 -1.15
N ARG A 156 14.29 -26.96 -1.65
CA ARG A 156 15.03 -26.62 -2.89
C ARG A 156 14.15 -26.67 -4.12
N GLY A 157 13.30 -27.70 -4.24
CA GLY A 157 12.35 -27.82 -5.35
C GLY A 157 11.27 -26.74 -5.30
N LEU A 158 10.80 -26.39 -4.10
CA LEU A 158 9.91 -25.25 -3.90
C LEU A 158 10.52 -23.95 -4.46
N MET A 159 11.78 -23.64 -4.11
CA MET A 159 12.45 -22.40 -4.59
C MET A 159 12.56 -22.36 -6.11
N LEU A 160 12.84 -23.49 -6.75
CA LEU A 160 12.88 -23.58 -8.21
C LEU A 160 11.53 -23.28 -8.85
N VAL A 161 10.45 -23.88 -8.33
CA VAL A 161 9.09 -23.64 -8.82
C VAL A 161 8.67 -22.16 -8.61
N LEU A 162 9.00 -21.60 -7.44
CA LEU A 162 8.70 -20.19 -7.15
C LEU A 162 9.44 -19.24 -8.09
N SER A 163 10.65 -19.55 -8.48
CA SER A 163 11.41 -18.77 -9.48
C SER A 163 10.66 -18.73 -10.82
N GLY A 164 10.11 -19.87 -11.26
CA GLY A 164 9.27 -19.95 -12.46
C GLY A 164 7.95 -19.16 -12.33
N VAL A 165 7.32 -19.23 -11.16
CA VAL A 165 6.11 -18.44 -10.88
C VAL A 165 6.41 -16.95 -10.90
N ALA A 166 7.54 -16.52 -10.31
CA ALA A 166 7.96 -15.12 -10.27
C ALA A 166 8.23 -14.54 -11.68
N LEU A 167 8.67 -15.34 -12.66
CA LEU A 167 8.83 -14.89 -14.05
C LEU A 167 7.54 -14.38 -14.67
N ASN A 168 6.36 -14.84 -14.21
CA ASN A 168 5.09 -14.30 -14.68
C ASN A 168 4.87 -12.82 -14.31
N LEU A 169 5.63 -12.27 -13.36
CA LEU A 169 5.61 -10.84 -13.05
C LEU A 169 6.08 -10.00 -14.26
N VAL A 170 7.01 -10.52 -15.08
CA VAL A 170 7.47 -9.89 -16.32
C VAL A 170 6.33 -9.79 -17.32
N VAL A 171 5.53 -10.87 -17.45
CA VAL A 171 4.36 -10.89 -18.34
C VAL A 171 3.32 -9.88 -17.86
N CYS A 172 3.03 -9.85 -16.56
CA CYS A 172 2.12 -8.86 -15.97
C CYS A 172 2.61 -7.42 -16.23
N GLY A 173 3.92 -7.18 -16.08
CA GLY A 173 4.54 -5.88 -16.35
C GLY A 173 4.35 -5.42 -17.81
N ALA A 174 4.50 -6.34 -18.77
CA ALA A 174 4.32 -6.06 -20.20
C ALA A 174 2.86 -5.70 -20.57
N LEU A 175 1.89 -6.09 -19.76
CA LEU A 175 0.47 -5.77 -19.96
C LEU A 175 0.08 -4.36 -19.52
N PHE A 176 0.90 -3.69 -18.69
CA PHE A 176 0.63 -2.32 -18.26
C PHE A 176 0.96 -1.34 -19.37
N ARG A 177 -0.08 -0.92 -20.10
CA ARG A 177 0.01 0.09 -21.17
C ARG A 177 -0.73 1.34 -20.73
N MET A 178 -0.16 2.51 -20.97
CA MET A 178 -0.87 3.78 -20.79
C MET A 178 -1.81 4.03 -21.96
N PRO A 179 -2.98 4.69 -21.74
CA PRO A 179 -3.82 5.19 -22.82
C PRO A 179 -3.01 6.07 -23.78
N ALA A 180 -3.20 5.89 -25.09
CA ALA A 180 -2.42 6.59 -26.11
C ALA A 180 -2.49 8.12 -26.00
N GLN A 181 -3.65 8.66 -25.61
CA GLN A 181 -3.86 10.09 -25.40
C GLN A 181 -3.02 10.64 -24.24
N LEU A 182 -2.96 9.92 -23.10
CA LEU A 182 -2.18 10.31 -21.94
C LEU A 182 -0.67 10.24 -22.24
N LYS A 183 -0.25 9.20 -22.97
CA LYS A 183 1.13 9.05 -23.44
C LYS A 183 1.57 10.23 -24.30
N LYS A 184 0.74 10.64 -25.27
CA LYS A 184 1.01 11.77 -26.16
C LYS A 184 1.13 13.10 -25.38
N ASN A 185 0.29 13.32 -24.38
CA ASN A 185 0.34 14.52 -23.55
C ASN A 185 1.57 14.55 -22.63
N LEU A 186 2.05 13.40 -22.17
CA LEU A 186 3.28 13.31 -21.39
C LEU A 186 4.51 13.55 -22.26
N GLU A 187 4.55 12.96 -23.45
CA GLU A 187 5.64 13.17 -24.42
C GLU A 187 5.74 14.64 -24.86
N SER A 188 4.61 15.33 -25.06
CA SER A 188 4.60 16.77 -25.38
C SER A 188 5.10 17.64 -24.21
N LYS A 189 4.84 17.25 -22.97
CA LYS A 189 5.35 17.94 -21.77
C LYS A 189 6.83 17.64 -21.50
N GLU A 190 7.32 16.44 -21.84
CA GLU A 190 8.74 16.08 -21.71
C GLU A 190 9.64 16.81 -22.71
N HIS A 191 9.19 17.06 -23.93
CA HIS A 191 9.94 17.85 -24.91
C HIS A 191 10.18 19.31 -24.48
N VAL A 192 9.40 19.82 -23.53
CA VAL A 192 9.59 21.17 -22.96
C VAL A 192 10.58 21.17 -21.78
N GLN A 193 10.98 20.00 -21.24
CA GLN A 193 11.88 19.88 -20.09
C GLN A 193 13.00 18.85 -20.30
N GLU A 194 13.96 19.17 -21.17
CA GLU A 194 15.28 18.50 -21.16
C GLU A 194 16.09 18.91 -19.93
N ALA A 195 15.66 18.45 -18.76
CA ALA A 195 16.43 18.59 -17.54
C ALA A 195 17.36 17.38 -17.41
N GLY A 196 18.68 17.62 -17.37
CA GLY A 196 19.69 16.60 -17.19
C GLY A 196 19.45 15.75 -15.93
N PHE A 197 20.02 14.51 -15.88
CA PHE A 197 19.84 13.54 -14.78
C PHE A 197 20.04 14.18 -13.38
N GLY A 198 21.02 15.08 -13.22
CA GLY A 198 21.26 15.77 -11.95
C GLY A 198 20.12 16.69 -11.50
N SER A 199 19.45 17.38 -12.44
CA SER A 199 18.33 18.27 -12.11
C SER A 199 17.07 17.48 -11.78
N ARG A 200 16.86 16.31 -12.40
CA ARG A 200 15.78 15.37 -12.04
C ARG A 200 15.98 14.83 -10.62
N PHE A 201 17.21 14.45 -10.28
CA PHE A 201 17.54 13.95 -8.94
C PHE A 201 17.36 15.04 -7.87
N THR A 202 17.82 16.26 -8.12
CA THR A 202 17.65 17.40 -7.20
C THR A 202 16.16 17.77 -7.03
N ARG A 203 15.36 17.67 -8.10
CA ARG A 203 13.91 17.90 -8.04
C ARG A 203 13.23 16.82 -7.19
N LEU A 204 13.56 15.54 -7.37
CA LEU A 204 13.04 14.44 -6.55
C LEU A 204 13.33 14.67 -5.06
N PHE A 205 14.56 15.09 -4.71
CA PHE A 205 14.90 15.43 -3.34
C PHE A 205 14.11 16.65 -2.81
N LYS A 206 13.95 17.69 -3.63
CA LYS A 206 13.19 18.87 -3.24
C LYS A 206 11.71 18.52 -3.00
N ASP A 207 11.11 17.74 -3.90
CA ASP A 207 9.73 17.26 -3.77
C ASP A 207 9.57 16.37 -2.53
N PHE A 208 10.56 15.50 -2.25
CA PHE A 208 10.63 14.69 -1.03
C PHE A 208 10.58 15.55 0.23
N PHE A 209 11.43 16.60 0.31
CA PHE A 209 11.43 17.51 1.46
C PHE A 209 10.13 18.34 1.56
N THR A 210 9.55 18.72 0.44
CA THR A 210 8.27 19.47 0.43
C THR A 210 7.14 18.65 1.04
N VAL A 211 7.07 17.35 0.75
CA VAL A 211 6.03 16.47 1.27
C VAL A 211 6.19 16.23 2.79
N ILE A 212 7.43 16.16 3.30
CA ILE A 212 7.71 16.00 4.74
C ILE A 212 7.28 17.24 5.56
N HIS A 213 7.28 18.43 4.99
CA HIS A 213 6.83 19.62 5.72
C HIS A 213 5.33 19.60 6.07
N ASN A 214 4.55 18.73 5.45
CA ASN A 214 3.17 18.49 5.87
C ASN A 214 3.16 17.59 7.13
N VAL A 215 2.93 18.21 8.29
CA VAL A 215 2.92 17.52 9.59
C VAL A 215 1.96 16.32 9.59
N SER A 216 0.77 16.46 9.01
CA SER A 216 -0.20 15.37 8.94
C SER A 216 0.33 14.19 8.12
N PHE A 217 1.00 14.46 7.00
CA PHE A 217 1.64 13.43 6.19
C PHE A 217 2.78 12.75 6.94
N THR A 218 3.64 13.53 7.60
CA THR A 218 4.79 13.00 8.36
C THR A 218 4.35 12.08 9.49
N VAL A 219 3.30 12.45 10.24
CA VAL A 219 2.72 11.60 11.30
C VAL A 219 2.18 10.30 10.70
N ILE A 220 1.47 10.36 9.58
CA ILE A 220 0.92 9.17 8.91
C ILE A 220 2.03 8.30 8.33
N LEU A 221 3.03 8.89 7.70
CA LEU A 221 4.20 8.17 7.19
C LEU A 221 4.90 7.42 8.31
N ALA A 222 5.19 8.09 9.44
CA ALA A 222 5.79 7.47 10.61
C ALA A 222 4.90 6.34 11.18
N THR A 223 3.59 6.53 11.21
CA THR A 223 2.65 5.52 11.72
C THR A 223 2.61 4.28 10.81
N ILE A 224 2.54 4.46 9.48
CA ILE A 224 2.51 3.34 8.54
C ILE A 224 3.84 2.60 8.54
N THR A 225 4.97 3.30 8.54
CA THR A 225 6.31 2.66 8.58
C THR A 225 6.52 1.88 9.89
N THR A 226 6.08 2.43 11.03
CA THR A 226 6.09 1.70 12.30
C THR A 226 5.16 0.49 12.27
N THR A 227 4.00 0.59 11.63
CA THR A 227 3.10 -0.56 11.42
C THR A 227 3.78 -1.66 10.62
N TYR A 228 4.58 -1.34 9.60
CA TYR A 228 5.32 -2.32 8.81
C TYR A 228 6.35 -3.12 9.62
N LEU A 229 6.87 -2.57 10.74
CA LEU A 229 7.77 -3.29 11.65
C LEU A 229 7.10 -4.53 12.29
N VAL A 230 5.78 -4.52 12.43
CA VAL A 230 5.04 -5.60 13.10
C VAL A 230 4.04 -6.30 12.18
N TYR A 231 3.78 -5.71 11.03
CA TYR A 231 2.72 -6.11 10.10
C TYR A 231 2.84 -7.57 9.63
N ILE A 232 4.04 -8.02 9.31
CA ILE A 232 4.27 -9.36 8.76
C ILE A 232 4.37 -10.44 9.86
N VAL A 233 4.56 -10.05 11.12
CA VAL A 233 4.81 -10.98 12.24
C VAL A 233 3.72 -12.05 12.37
N PRO A 234 2.41 -11.73 12.37
CA PRO A 234 1.38 -12.75 12.45
C PRO A 234 1.37 -13.72 11.26
N PHE A 235 1.68 -13.25 10.05
CA PHE A 235 1.72 -14.13 8.86
C PHE A 235 2.86 -15.14 8.90
N VAL A 236 4.03 -14.74 9.42
CA VAL A 236 5.23 -15.59 9.45
C VAL A 236 5.28 -16.46 10.69
N HIS A 237 4.98 -15.89 11.86
CA HIS A 237 5.21 -16.57 13.15
C HIS A 237 3.98 -17.23 13.75
N LEU A 238 2.74 -16.95 13.27
CA LEU A 238 1.54 -17.64 13.75
C LEU A 238 1.56 -19.15 13.49
N PRO A 239 2.02 -19.65 12.32
CA PRO A 239 2.12 -21.10 12.11
C PRO A 239 3.04 -21.79 13.11
N ASP A 240 4.19 -21.17 13.45
CA ASP A 240 5.12 -21.76 14.43
C ASP A 240 4.55 -21.66 15.86
N LEU A 241 3.95 -20.53 16.24
CA LEU A 241 3.22 -20.39 17.51
C LEU A 241 2.15 -21.49 17.68
N ALA A 242 1.33 -21.71 16.65
CA ALA A 242 0.29 -22.73 16.69
C ALA A 242 0.87 -24.16 16.81
N ARG A 243 1.98 -24.45 16.13
CA ARG A 243 2.70 -25.72 16.25
C ARG A 243 3.20 -25.97 17.68
N LEU A 244 3.77 -24.97 18.32
CA LEU A 244 4.26 -25.07 19.69
C LEU A 244 3.14 -25.34 20.71
N THR A 245 1.88 -25.02 20.35
CA THR A 245 0.70 -25.38 21.16
C THR A 245 0.09 -26.73 20.80
N GLY A 246 0.74 -27.52 19.91
CA GLY A 246 0.30 -28.85 19.52
C GLY A 246 -0.58 -28.93 18.27
N VAL A 247 -0.74 -27.83 17.54
CA VAL A 247 -1.47 -27.84 16.25
C VAL A 247 -0.62 -28.51 15.17
N THR A 248 -1.23 -29.36 14.33
CA THR A 248 -0.54 -30.04 13.23
C THR A 248 0.02 -29.06 12.19
N LYS A 249 1.11 -29.42 11.48
CA LYS A 249 1.72 -28.59 10.42
C LYS A 249 0.70 -28.13 9.37
N GLY A 250 -0.21 -29.03 8.95
CA GLY A 250 -1.25 -28.71 7.96
C GLY A 250 -2.24 -27.65 8.45
N ASN A 251 -2.75 -27.82 9.66
CA ASN A 251 -3.67 -26.85 10.25
C ASN A 251 -3.00 -25.52 10.56
N ALA A 252 -1.74 -25.51 10.99
CA ALA A 252 -0.97 -24.32 11.24
C ALA A 252 -0.77 -23.49 9.94
N SER A 253 -0.42 -24.14 8.83
CA SER A 253 -0.31 -23.50 7.51
C SER A 253 -1.66 -22.95 7.03
N PHE A 254 -2.76 -23.65 7.34
CA PHE A 254 -4.11 -23.23 6.94
C PHE A 254 -4.57 -21.95 7.64
N LEU A 255 -4.02 -21.60 8.81
CA LEU A 255 -4.30 -20.31 9.47
C LEU A 255 -3.95 -19.12 8.59
N VAL A 256 -2.84 -19.16 7.85
CA VAL A 256 -2.45 -18.11 6.91
C VAL A 256 -3.43 -18.02 5.73
N SER A 257 -3.93 -19.17 5.25
CA SER A 257 -4.98 -19.22 4.22
C SER A 257 -6.29 -18.59 4.72
N ILE A 258 -6.67 -18.82 5.98
CA ILE A 258 -7.83 -18.17 6.62
C ILE A 258 -7.63 -16.64 6.65
N MET A 259 -6.43 -16.15 7.00
CA MET A 259 -6.12 -14.72 6.92
C MET A 259 -6.30 -14.16 5.51
N GLY A 260 -5.90 -14.92 4.48
CA GLY A 260 -6.06 -14.54 3.08
C GLY A 260 -7.54 -14.40 2.69
N ILE A 261 -8.36 -15.40 2.99
CA ILE A 261 -9.81 -15.42 2.74
C ILE A 261 -10.49 -14.24 3.44
N ALA A 262 -10.22 -14.10 4.74
CA ALA A 262 -10.77 -13.02 5.54
C ALA A 262 -10.32 -11.64 5.03
N GLY A 263 -9.08 -11.52 4.55
CA GLY A 263 -8.56 -10.30 3.94
C GLY A 263 -9.26 -9.92 2.64
N ILE A 264 -9.73 -10.88 1.84
CA ILE A 264 -10.58 -10.62 0.67
C ILE A 264 -11.92 -10.03 1.13
N ALA A 265 -12.59 -10.72 2.06
CA ALA A 265 -13.88 -10.27 2.58
C ALA A 265 -13.77 -8.87 3.22
N GLY A 266 -12.73 -8.65 4.03
CA GLY A 266 -12.48 -7.36 4.65
C GLY A 266 -12.30 -6.22 3.63
N ARG A 267 -11.50 -6.40 2.58
CA ARG A 267 -11.32 -5.40 1.51
C ARG A 267 -12.62 -5.05 0.82
N LEU A 268 -13.49 -6.04 0.56
CA LEU A 268 -14.78 -5.80 -0.06
C LEU A 268 -15.74 -5.05 0.87
N VAL A 269 -15.84 -5.47 2.13
CA VAL A 269 -16.70 -4.84 3.14
C VAL A 269 -16.27 -3.40 3.41
N PHE A 270 -15.00 -3.18 3.76
CA PHE A 270 -14.50 -1.83 4.02
C PHE A 270 -14.46 -0.97 2.76
N GLY A 271 -14.21 -1.57 1.58
CA GLY A 271 -14.33 -0.87 0.29
C GLY A 271 -15.75 -0.35 0.07
N PHE A 272 -16.77 -1.12 0.42
CA PHE A 272 -18.16 -0.70 0.38
C PHE A 272 -18.46 0.36 1.45
N VAL A 273 -18.02 0.14 2.69
CA VAL A 273 -18.21 1.09 3.80
C VAL A 273 -17.60 2.46 3.49
N SER A 274 -16.46 2.50 2.78
CA SER A 274 -15.78 3.75 2.40
C SER A 274 -16.53 4.56 1.33
N THR A 275 -17.60 4.04 0.73
CA THR A 275 -18.44 4.79 -0.22
C THR A 275 -19.46 5.70 0.48
N PHE A 276 -19.66 5.54 1.78
CA PHE A 276 -20.57 6.39 2.55
C PHE A 276 -19.87 7.67 3.00
N ASP A 277 -20.43 8.82 2.69
CA ASP A 277 -19.87 10.15 3.02
C ASP A 277 -19.72 10.40 4.54
N CYS A 278 -20.47 9.66 5.37
CA CYS A 278 -20.37 9.75 6.84
C CYS A 278 -19.13 9.04 7.43
N VAL A 279 -18.39 8.26 6.62
CA VAL A 279 -17.27 7.45 7.10
C VAL A 279 -15.94 8.06 6.68
N SER A 280 -15.19 8.57 7.64
CA SER A 280 -13.82 9.04 7.39
C SER A 280 -12.85 7.86 7.18
N ILE A 281 -12.07 7.90 6.11
CA ILE A 281 -11.06 6.89 5.79
C ILE A 281 -10.00 6.77 6.90
N LEU A 282 -9.63 7.90 7.53
CA LEU A 282 -8.73 7.89 8.69
C LEU A 282 -9.34 7.13 9.88
N SER A 283 -10.65 7.27 10.11
CA SER A 283 -11.36 6.54 11.17
C SER A 283 -11.38 5.05 10.91
N CYS A 284 -11.55 4.62 9.65
CA CYS A 284 -11.40 3.23 9.26
C CYS A 284 -10.00 2.69 9.57
N HIS A 285 -8.94 3.45 9.23
CA HIS A 285 -7.54 3.07 9.53
C HIS A 285 -7.29 2.91 11.02
N ALA A 286 -7.76 3.87 11.84
CA ALA A 286 -7.67 3.79 13.29
C ALA A 286 -8.37 2.53 13.83
N CYS A 287 -9.61 2.28 13.40
CA CYS A 287 -10.37 1.10 13.80
C CYS A 287 -9.65 -0.21 13.43
N MET A 288 -9.13 -0.31 12.19
CA MET A 288 -8.42 -1.49 11.72
C MET A 288 -7.21 -1.82 12.59
N LEU A 289 -6.38 -0.83 12.93
CA LEU A 289 -5.20 -1.04 13.75
C LEU A 289 -5.54 -1.35 15.21
N LEU A 290 -6.54 -0.67 15.78
CA LEU A 290 -6.98 -0.93 17.16
C LEU A 290 -7.53 -2.35 17.31
N VAL A 291 -8.37 -2.80 16.36
CA VAL A 291 -8.90 -4.18 16.36
C VAL A 291 -7.78 -5.19 16.19
N CYS A 292 -6.84 -4.97 15.25
CA CYS A 292 -5.67 -5.84 15.08
C CYS A 292 -4.82 -5.90 16.35
N GLY A 293 -4.60 -4.75 17.02
CA GLY A 293 -3.84 -4.68 18.25
C GLY A 293 -4.48 -5.50 19.37
N VAL A 294 -5.76 -5.27 19.64
CA VAL A 294 -6.51 -6.04 20.67
C VAL A 294 -6.52 -7.53 20.34
N ALA A 295 -6.84 -7.89 19.09
CA ALA A 295 -6.86 -9.28 18.65
C ALA A 295 -5.50 -9.96 18.83
N THR A 296 -4.39 -9.26 18.49
CA THR A 296 -3.04 -9.81 18.62
C THR A 296 -2.62 -9.97 20.08
N LEU A 297 -3.02 -9.05 20.98
CA LEU A 297 -2.81 -9.24 22.42
C LEU A 297 -3.60 -10.44 22.95
N LEU A 298 -4.85 -10.59 22.55
CA LEU A 298 -5.68 -11.74 22.95
C LEU A 298 -5.15 -13.06 22.37
N CYS A 299 -4.46 -13.02 21.23
CA CYS A 299 -3.85 -14.20 20.61
C CYS A 299 -2.86 -14.90 21.56
N THR A 300 -2.21 -14.17 22.45
CA THR A 300 -1.26 -14.74 23.44
C THR A 300 -1.91 -15.66 24.46
N LEU A 301 -3.22 -15.58 24.64
CA LEU A 301 -3.99 -16.42 25.56
C LEU A 301 -4.55 -17.70 24.89
N ILE A 302 -4.38 -17.83 23.57
CA ILE A 302 -4.99 -18.89 22.77
C ILE A 302 -4.18 -20.20 22.90
N LYS A 303 -4.91 -21.32 23.05
CA LYS A 303 -4.34 -22.67 23.14
C LYS A 303 -5.01 -23.67 22.19
N THR A 304 -6.06 -23.26 21.46
CA THR A 304 -6.83 -24.16 20.60
C THR A 304 -6.82 -23.70 19.15
N TYR A 305 -6.84 -24.65 18.22
CA TYR A 305 -6.88 -24.34 16.79
C TYR A 305 -8.06 -23.44 16.40
N THR A 306 -9.26 -23.70 16.95
CA THR A 306 -10.47 -22.92 16.66
C THR A 306 -10.29 -21.43 17.01
N LEU A 307 -9.71 -21.15 18.17
CA LEU A 307 -9.46 -19.76 18.57
C LEU A 307 -8.36 -19.10 17.72
N PHE A 308 -7.32 -19.84 17.30
CA PHE A 308 -6.36 -19.36 16.32
C PHE A 308 -7.03 -19.04 14.97
N ALA A 309 -8.00 -19.85 14.53
CA ALA A 309 -8.76 -19.58 13.30
C ALA A 309 -9.63 -18.33 13.44
N VAL A 310 -10.26 -18.10 14.60
CA VAL A 310 -10.99 -16.83 14.88
C VAL A 310 -10.05 -15.65 14.84
N TYR A 311 -8.89 -15.72 15.51
CA TYR A 311 -7.87 -14.68 15.44
C TYR A 311 -7.43 -14.41 14.00
N ALA A 312 -7.11 -15.46 13.24
CA ALA A 312 -6.70 -15.36 11.84
C ALA A 312 -7.77 -14.70 10.98
N THR A 313 -9.05 -14.98 11.22
CA THR A 313 -10.18 -14.36 10.53
C THR A 313 -10.26 -12.86 10.85
N VAL A 314 -10.26 -12.49 12.12
CA VAL A 314 -10.34 -11.09 12.55
C VAL A 314 -9.11 -10.32 12.03
N HIS A 315 -7.90 -10.81 12.35
CA HIS A 315 -6.67 -10.15 11.96
C HIS A 315 -6.58 -10.01 10.43
N GLY A 316 -6.86 -11.08 9.68
CA GLY A 316 -6.82 -11.08 8.22
C GLY A 316 -7.78 -10.08 7.60
N ALA A 317 -9.03 -10.00 8.09
CA ALA A 317 -10.03 -9.07 7.58
C ALA A 317 -9.60 -7.60 7.76
N PHE A 318 -9.14 -7.24 8.95
CA PHE A 318 -8.80 -5.86 9.27
C PHE A 318 -7.46 -5.45 8.69
N ILE A 319 -6.40 -6.25 8.83
CA ILE A 319 -5.07 -5.90 8.32
C ILE A 319 -5.02 -5.93 6.78
N GLY A 320 -5.76 -6.85 6.15
CA GLY A 320 -5.90 -6.91 4.71
C GLY A 320 -6.55 -5.66 4.14
N SER A 321 -7.58 -5.14 4.81
CA SER A 321 -8.25 -3.90 4.45
C SER A 321 -7.35 -2.69 4.67
N TYR A 322 -6.64 -2.62 5.78
CA TYR A 322 -5.69 -1.56 6.08
C TYR A 322 -4.72 -1.30 4.93
N THR A 323 -4.08 -2.35 4.41
CA THR A 323 -3.14 -2.22 3.28
C THR A 323 -3.80 -1.78 1.99
N GLY A 324 -5.06 -2.15 1.76
CA GLY A 324 -5.82 -1.74 0.59
C GLY A 324 -6.09 -0.23 0.55
N PHE A 325 -6.21 0.40 1.71
CA PHE A 325 -6.56 1.82 1.85
C PHE A 325 -5.37 2.77 1.97
N ILE A 326 -4.14 2.29 2.13
CA ILE A 326 -2.95 3.14 2.31
C ILE A 326 -2.84 4.20 1.20
N ALA A 327 -2.98 3.79 -0.06
CA ALA A 327 -2.89 4.71 -1.19
C ALA A 327 -4.00 5.78 -1.17
N VAL A 328 -5.20 5.42 -0.72
CA VAL A 328 -6.35 6.34 -0.62
C VAL A 328 -6.10 7.38 0.46
N VAL A 329 -5.65 6.95 1.66
CA VAL A 329 -5.30 7.85 2.77
C VAL A 329 -4.21 8.84 2.37
N ILE A 330 -3.16 8.36 1.70
CA ILE A 330 -2.07 9.22 1.24
C ILE A 330 -2.60 10.25 0.24
N THR A 331 -3.40 9.82 -0.74
CA THR A 331 -3.96 10.73 -1.76
C THR A 331 -4.87 11.80 -1.14
N GLU A 332 -5.65 11.46 -0.12
CA GLU A 332 -6.51 12.41 0.61
C GLU A 332 -5.70 13.50 1.34
N ILE A 333 -4.47 13.18 1.77
CA ILE A 333 -3.66 14.07 2.59
C ILE A 333 -2.74 14.96 1.77
N VAL A 334 -2.07 14.39 0.78
CA VAL A 334 -1.07 15.11 -0.02
C VAL A 334 -1.61 15.57 -1.37
N GLY A 335 -2.83 15.16 -1.73
CA GLY A 335 -3.40 15.40 -3.04
C GLY A 335 -2.85 14.48 -4.13
N LEU A 336 -3.57 14.43 -5.26
CA LEU A 336 -3.26 13.51 -6.36
C LEU A 336 -1.87 13.75 -6.97
N HIS A 337 -1.46 15.02 -7.07
CA HIS A 337 -0.19 15.43 -7.69
C HIS A 337 1.05 14.89 -6.94
N GLN A 338 1.00 14.81 -5.61
CA GLN A 338 2.13 14.37 -4.77
C GLN A 338 2.03 12.89 -4.35
N THR A 339 0.95 12.21 -4.70
CA THR A 339 0.68 10.82 -4.29
C THR A 339 1.79 9.85 -4.70
N ALA A 340 2.33 9.98 -5.92
CA ALA A 340 3.39 9.11 -6.42
C ALA A 340 4.68 9.24 -5.59
N ASN A 341 5.09 10.48 -5.27
CA ASN A 341 6.27 10.75 -4.45
C ASN A 341 6.08 10.26 -3.01
N ALA A 342 4.90 10.50 -2.44
CA ALA A 342 4.54 10.06 -1.10
C ALA A 342 4.51 8.53 -0.96
N LEU A 343 3.95 7.82 -1.96
CA LEU A 343 3.95 6.35 -2.00
C LEU A 343 5.36 5.79 -2.20
N GLY A 344 6.19 6.42 -3.04
CA GLY A 344 7.59 6.04 -3.21
C GLY A 344 8.38 6.13 -1.91
N MET A 345 8.21 7.23 -1.18
CA MET A 345 8.81 7.46 0.13
C MET A 345 8.35 6.43 1.17
N LEU A 346 7.04 6.15 1.22
CA LEU A 346 6.48 5.13 2.09
C LEU A 346 7.04 3.75 1.77
N THR A 347 7.14 3.39 0.49
CA THR A 347 7.63 2.07 0.06
C THR A 347 9.10 1.91 0.43
N PHE A 348 9.92 2.95 0.25
CA PHE A 348 11.34 2.94 0.61
C PHE A 348 11.54 2.78 2.12
N LEU A 349 10.96 3.67 2.94
CA LEU A 349 11.07 3.60 4.40
C LEU A 349 10.42 2.33 4.95
N GLY A 350 9.22 2.00 4.45
CA GLY A 350 8.50 0.78 4.83
C GLY A 350 9.30 -0.49 4.54
N GLY A 351 10.10 -0.50 3.46
CA GLY A 351 11.00 -1.60 3.12
C GLY A 351 12.02 -1.90 4.21
N ILE A 352 12.58 -0.86 4.84
CA ILE A 352 13.53 -0.99 5.95
C ILE A 352 12.82 -1.65 7.15
N PHE A 353 11.65 -1.13 7.52
CA PHE A 353 10.93 -1.61 8.69
C PHE A 353 10.39 -3.04 8.52
N ILE A 354 9.87 -3.38 7.34
CA ILE A 354 9.34 -4.73 7.08
C ILE A 354 10.46 -5.77 7.01
N MET A 355 11.67 -5.38 6.55
CA MET A 355 12.85 -6.25 6.56
C MET A 355 13.27 -6.61 7.98
N LEU A 356 13.13 -5.69 8.93
CA LEU A 356 13.49 -5.91 10.33
C LEU A 356 12.39 -6.63 11.12
N ALA A 357 11.16 -6.67 10.63
CA ALA A 357 9.98 -7.13 11.35
C ALA A 357 10.10 -8.59 11.83
N SER A 358 10.35 -9.53 10.91
CA SER A 358 10.42 -10.95 11.24
C SER A 358 11.67 -11.33 12.02
N PRO A 359 12.89 -10.83 11.72
CA PRO A 359 14.06 -11.05 12.56
C PRO A 359 13.91 -10.52 13.99
N LEU A 360 13.27 -9.37 14.16
CA LEU A 360 12.99 -8.83 15.49
C LEU A 360 12.07 -9.76 16.29
N ALA A 361 11.03 -10.29 15.66
CA ALA A 361 10.13 -11.25 16.32
C ALA A 361 10.85 -12.56 16.66
N GLY A 362 11.73 -13.05 15.76
CA GLY A 362 12.59 -14.22 16.00
C GLY A 362 13.58 -13.97 17.15
N PHE A 363 14.24 -12.82 17.18
CA PHE A 363 15.16 -12.43 18.25
C PHE A 363 14.44 -12.36 19.62
N LEU A 364 13.24 -11.79 19.67
CA LEU A 364 12.44 -11.77 20.90
C LEU A 364 12.11 -13.19 21.36
N TYR A 365 11.83 -14.12 20.43
CA TYR A 365 11.64 -15.51 20.76
C TYR A 365 12.93 -16.18 21.28
N ASP A 366 14.05 -16.03 20.55
CA ASP A 366 15.31 -16.68 20.91
C ASP A 366 15.84 -16.23 22.29
N THR A 367 15.55 -14.96 22.67
CA THR A 367 15.95 -14.41 23.97
C THR A 367 15.02 -14.78 25.11
N THR A 368 13.71 -14.95 24.84
CA THR A 368 12.69 -15.20 25.88
C THR A 368 12.17 -16.63 25.93
N GLY A 369 12.49 -17.44 24.92
CA GLY A 369 11.97 -18.80 24.77
C GLY A 369 10.47 -18.86 24.42
N SER A 370 9.83 -17.72 24.10
CA SER A 370 8.39 -17.67 23.91
C SER A 370 7.96 -16.64 22.87
N TYR A 371 6.98 -16.97 22.01
CA TYR A 371 6.33 -16.01 21.12
C TYR A 371 5.43 -15.00 21.83
N LEU A 372 5.11 -15.19 23.12
CA LEU A 372 4.27 -14.25 23.87
C LEU A 372 4.84 -12.83 23.78
N THR A 373 6.15 -12.67 23.99
CA THR A 373 6.82 -11.36 23.92
C THR A 373 6.69 -10.73 22.52
N SER A 374 6.90 -11.50 21.46
CA SER A 374 6.79 -11.02 20.07
C SER A 374 5.37 -10.57 19.73
N PHE A 375 4.35 -11.33 20.15
CA PHE A 375 2.95 -11.01 19.92
C PHE A 375 2.47 -9.85 20.82
N TYR A 376 2.93 -9.75 22.09
CA TYR A 376 2.68 -8.58 22.93
C TYR A 376 3.26 -7.31 22.32
N PHE A 377 4.52 -7.36 21.89
CA PHE A 377 5.17 -6.23 21.21
C PHE A 377 4.36 -5.81 19.97
N THR A 378 4.00 -6.77 19.12
CA THR A 378 3.20 -6.54 17.90
C THR A 378 1.85 -5.90 18.23
N GLY A 379 1.12 -6.43 19.19
CA GLY A 379 -0.19 -5.92 19.59
C GLY A 379 -0.13 -4.51 20.16
N VAL A 380 0.88 -4.22 21.02
CA VAL A 380 1.09 -2.88 21.58
C VAL A 380 1.43 -1.86 20.48
N VAL A 381 2.30 -2.20 19.53
CA VAL A 381 2.63 -1.31 18.41
C VAL A 381 1.40 -1.00 17.56
N PHE A 382 0.57 -2.00 17.23
CA PHE A 382 -0.69 -1.76 16.51
C PHE A 382 -1.62 -0.80 17.29
N LEU A 383 -1.75 -0.98 18.61
CA LEU A 383 -2.56 -0.09 19.46
C LEU A 383 -2.03 1.34 19.46
N ILE A 384 -0.72 1.52 19.64
CA ILE A 384 -0.08 2.85 19.60
C ILE A 384 -0.34 3.52 18.24
N CYS A 385 -0.12 2.80 17.14
CA CYS A 385 -0.38 3.31 15.79
C CYS A 385 -1.86 3.69 15.60
N GLY A 386 -2.78 2.86 16.08
CA GLY A 386 -4.22 3.17 16.05
C GLY A 386 -4.58 4.42 16.86
N LEU A 387 -4.01 4.59 18.05
CA LEU A 387 -4.23 5.76 18.90
C LEU A 387 -3.64 7.04 18.27
N VAL A 388 -2.51 6.96 17.56
CA VAL A 388 -1.95 8.10 16.82
C VAL A 388 -2.94 8.57 15.73
N TYR A 389 -3.58 7.65 15.01
CA TYR A 389 -4.64 8.02 14.04
C TYR A 389 -5.83 8.69 14.73
N VAL A 390 -6.27 8.19 15.89
CA VAL A 390 -7.34 8.84 16.70
C VAL A 390 -6.94 10.26 17.09
N GLY A 391 -5.71 10.44 17.59
CA GLY A 391 -5.17 11.78 17.92
C GLY A 391 -5.18 12.73 16.72
N LEU A 392 -4.79 12.24 15.53
CA LEU A 392 -4.80 13.04 14.30
C LEU A 392 -6.22 13.44 13.89
N ILE A 393 -7.20 12.54 14.01
CA ILE A 393 -8.60 12.81 13.73
C ILE A 393 -9.13 13.91 14.67
N LEU A 394 -8.90 13.77 15.97
CA LEU A 394 -9.33 14.75 16.97
C LEU A 394 -8.71 16.13 16.71
N HIS A 395 -7.42 16.18 16.38
CA HIS A 395 -6.73 17.43 16.05
C HIS A 395 -7.36 18.11 14.82
N ARG A 396 -7.60 17.38 13.73
CA ARG A 396 -8.25 17.92 12.53
C ARG A 396 -9.67 18.40 12.79
N THR A 397 -10.45 17.66 13.60
CA THR A 397 -11.81 18.07 13.97
C THR A 397 -11.80 19.37 14.75
N ARG A 398 -10.88 19.51 15.72
CA ARG A 398 -10.73 20.77 16.48
C ARG A 398 -10.37 21.95 15.56
N GLN A 399 -9.45 21.77 14.63
CA GLN A 399 -9.07 22.84 13.69
C GLN A 399 -10.25 23.30 12.84
N ARG A 400 -11.11 22.38 12.35
CA ARG A 400 -12.31 22.71 11.60
C ARG A 400 -13.31 23.53 12.41
N ILE A 401 -13.54 23.16 13.67
CA ILE A 401 -14.42 23.89 14.59
C ILE A 401 -13.90 25.31 14.80
N TYR A 402 -12.62 25.48 15.12
CA TYR A 402 -12.02 26.82 15.29
C TYR A 402 -12.12 27.71 14.06
N GLN A 403 -11.98 27.15 12.86
CA GLN A 403 -12.14 27.90 11.62
C GLN A 403 -13.60 28.34 11.39
N GLN A 404 -14.58 27.48 11.68
CA GLN A 404 -16.00 27.82 11.59
C GLN A 404 -16.41 28.90 12.60
N ASP A 405 -15.92 28.82 13.85
CA ASP A 405 -16.19 29.85 14.87
C ASP A 405 -15.56 31.20 14.49
N SER A 406 -14.39 31.19 13.86
CA SER A 406 -13.69 32.42 13.43
C SER A 406 -14.39 33.11 12.27
N THR A 407 -15.02 32.36 11.36
CA THR A 407 -15.83 32.92 10.25
C THR A 407 -17.16 33.50 10.75
N HIS A 408 -17.82 32.87 11.74
CA HIS A 408 -19.04 33.37 12.37
C HIS A 408 -18.85 34.62 13.26
N ILE A 409 -17.64 34.94 13.67
CA ILE A 409 -17.30 36.15 14.45
C ILE A 409 -16.94 37.32 13.51
N ALA A 410 -16.56 37.03 12.24
CA ALA A 410 -16.19 38.02 11.24
C ALA A 410 -17.36 38.53 10.40
N ASP A 411 -18.48 37.81 10.37
CA ASP A 411 -19.77 38.21 9.82
C ASP A 411 -20.63 38.90 10.90
#